data_361ba1c52d1f193e09dd577201142450
#
_entry.id   361ba1c52d1f193e09dd577201142450
#
_cell.length_a   1.000
_cell.length_b   1.000
_cell.length_c   1.000
_cell.angle_alpha   90.00
_cell.angle_beta   90.00
_cell.angle_gamma   90.00
#
_symmetry.space_group_name_H-M   'P 1'
#
loop_
_entity.id
_entity.type
_entity.pdbx_description
1 polymer ?
#
loop_
_entity_poly.entity_id
_entity_poly.type
_entity_poly.pdbx_seq_one_letter_code
_entity_poly.pdbx_strand_id
1 'polypeptide(L)'
;MKNNRSFADRQMLEYGIMKPYSNISCFSTTRHGGCGEGAYATFNCTHYCGDNPEHVKANLNFVKAFLKNAKAIQTEHADVLVIPRQTHSTNVRIIADVPTEDELQDVDAVVTHLKGFCLCVSTADCVPILIYDPVKQVIAAVHAGWRGTVGRIVEKTLETMKLHYGTEGKDVVACIGPSISLESFEVGDEVYASFEEAGFDMSRIAKKYEKWHLDLWEANRLQLLAHNVLPENIEVASICTYQHQEDFFSARRLGIKSGRILSGICME
;
A
#
# COMPACT_ATOMS: atom_id res chain seq x y z
N MET A 1 -4.52 -9.46 -24.30
CA MET A 1 -4.99 -10.74 -23.76
C MET A 1 -5.14 -10.56 -22.26
N LYS A 2 -6.37 -10.55 -21.73
CA LYS A 2 -6.62 -10.44 -20.29
C LYS A 2 -6.13 -11.73 -19.63
N ASN A 3 -5.07 -11.64 -18.80
CA ASN A 3 -4.63 -12.74 -17.96
C ASN A 3 -5.71 -12.98 -16.89
N ASN A 4 -6.65 -13.86 -17.18
CA ASN A 4 -7.63 -14.37 -16.23
C ASN A 4 -6.92 -15.36 -15.29
N ARG A 5 -6.03 -14.86 -14.41
CA ARG A 5 -5.45 -15.66 -13.33
C ARG A 5 -6.41 -15.58 -12.14
N SER A 6 -7.08 -16.68 -11.85
CA SER A 6 -7.83 -16.83 -10.60
C SER A 6 -6.89 -16.61 -9.42
N PHE A 7 -7.27 -15.74 -8.48
CA PHE A 7 -6.56 -15.53 -7.22
C PHE A 7 -7.06 -16.46 -6.12
N ALA A 8 -8.06 -17.31 -6.40
CA ALA A 8 -8.74 -18.15 -5.40
C ALA A 8 -7.80 -19.02 -4.54
N ASP A 9 -6.64 -19.42 -5.12
CA ASP A 9 -5.63 -20.23 -4.42
C ASP A 9 -4.43 -19.40 -3.94
N ARG A 10 -4.44 -18.07 -4.13
CA ARG A 10 -3.34 -17.19 -3.77
C ARG A 10 -3.71 -16.28 -2.63
N GLN A 11 -3.10 -16.48 -1.47
CA GLN A 11 -3.24 -15.61 -0.31
C GLN A 11 -2.45 -14.31 -0.44
N MET A 12 -1.38 -14.31 -1.24
CA MET A 12 -0.47 -13.19 -1.44
C MET A 12 -0.27 -12.89 -2.93
N LEU A 13 -0.30 -11.61 -3.28
CA LEU A 13 0.19 -11.07 -4.53
C LEU A 13 1.62 -10.58 -4.31
N GLU A 14 2.55 -11.01 -5.15
CA GLU A 14 3.94 -10.54 -5.18
C GLU A 14 4.19 -9.69 -6.42
N TYR A 15 5.12 -8.75 -6.33
CA TYR A 15 5.44 -7.81 -7.41
C TYR A 15 6.65 -8.27 -8.21
N GLY A 16 6.50 -8.24 -9.55
CA GLY A 16 7.52 -8.70 -10.48
C GLY A 16 8.81 -7.90 -10.41
N ILE A 17 8.67 -6.59 -10.27
CA ILE A 17 9.79 -5.65 -10.23
C ILE A 17 10.70 -5.82 -8.99
N MET A 18 10.16 -6.38 -7.90
CA MET A 18 10.92 -6.64 -6.68
C MET A 18 11.68 -7.98 -6.70
N LYS A 19 11.35 -8.89 -7.62
CA LYS A 19 11.97 -10.24 -7.70
C LYS A 19 13.49 -10.26 -7.88
N PRO A 20 14.13 -9.28 -8.59
CA PRO A 20 15.59 -9.25 -8.68
C PRO A 20 16.30 -9.01 -7.34
N TYR A 21 15.59 -8.49 -6.33
CA TYR A 21 16.14 -8.13 -5.03
C TYR A 21 15.86 -9.26 -4.03
N SER A 22 16.81 -10.19 -3.88
CA SER A 22 16.65 -11.39 -3.04
C SER A 22 16.52 -11.09 -1.55
N ASN A 23 16.90 -9.88 -1.12
CA ASN A 23 16.80 -9.38 0.26
C ASN A 23 15.48 -8.60 0.51
N ILE A 24 14.54 -8.61 -0.42
CA ILE A 24 13.25 -7.89 -0.30
C ILE A 24 12.10 -8.89 -0.43
N SER A 25 11.20 -8.87 0.55
CA SER A 25 9.85 -9.42 0.43
C SER A 25 8.85 -8.27 0.28
N CYS A 26 8.07 -8.31 -0.81
CA CYS A 26 7.10 -7.26 -1.14
C CYS A 26 5.80 -7.90 -1.60
N PHE A 27 4.68 -7.61 -0.91
CA PHE A 27 3.42 -8.32 -1.12
C PHE A 27 2.18 -7.44 -0.87
N SER A 28 1.05 -7.90 -1.39
CA SER A 28 -0.29 -7.52 -0.94
C SER A 28 -1.11 -8.77 -0.65
N THR A 29 -1.85 -8.81 0.46
CA THR A 29 -2.75 -9.94 0.73
C THR A 29 -3.95 -9.88 -0.21
N THR A 30 -4.49 -11.05 -0.55
CA THR A 30 -5.87 -11.14 -1.04
C THR A 30 -6.83 -11.26 0.14
N ARG A 31 -8.12 -11.43 -0.12
CA ARG A 31 -9.09 -11.73 0.94
C ARG A 31 -9.27 -13.22 1.22
N HIS A 32 -8.47 -14.09 0.57
CA HIS A 32 -8.59 -15.55 0.66
C HIS A 32 -7.71 -16.16 1.75
N GLY A 33 -8.18 -17.28 2.32
CA GLY A 33 -7.35 -18.15 3.17
C GLY A 33 -7.20 -17.74 4.63
N GLY A 34 -7.96 -16.73 5.06
CA GLY A 34 -8.03 -16.35 6.46
C GLY A 34 -9.21 -16.99 7.21
N CYS A 35 -9.47 -16.54 8.44
CA CYS A 35 -10.52 -17.02 9.33
C CYS A 35 -11.59 -15.98 9.67
N GLY A 36 -11.55 -14.78 9.09
CA GLY A 36 -12.58 -13.76 9.27
C GLY A 36 -13.92 -14.15 8.66
N GLU A 37 -15.00 -13.52 9.12
CA GLU A 37 -16.38 -13.82 8.74
C GLU A 37 -17.11 -12.58 8.21
N GLY A 38 -18.25 -12.79 7.52
CA GLY A 38 -19.12 -11.72 7.04
C GLY A 38 -18.38 -10.74 6.13
N ALA A 39 -18.45 -9.44 6.43
CA ALA A 39 -17.77 -8.38 5.65
C ALA A 39 -16.24 -8.41 5.78
N TYR A 40 -15.69 -9.19 6.72
CA TYR A 40 -14.26 -9.41 6.95
C TYR A 40 -13.75 -10.74 6.37
N ALA A 41 -14.61 -11.49 5.68
CA ALA A 41 -14.29 -12.81 5.14
C ALA A 41 -13.32 -12.68 3.94
N THR A 42 -12.14 -13.32 4.06
CA THR A 42 -11.68 -14.14 5.17
C THR A 42 -10.39 -13.62 5.80
N PHE A 43 -9.52 -12.91 5.02
CA PHE A 43 -8.15 -12.60 5.39
C PHE A 43 -7.95 -11.11 5.74
N ASN A 44 -8.81 -10.59 6.63
CA ASN A 44 -8.61 -9.25 7.18
C ASN A 44 -7.47 -9.23 8.19
N CYS A 45 -6.50 -8.31 8.00
CA CYS A 45 -5.32 -8.15 8.85
C CYS A 45 -5.34 -6.84 9.67
N THR A 46 -6.47 -6.13 9.72
CA THR A 46 -6.56 -4.81 10.36
C THR A 46 -7.45 -4.84 11.59
N HIS A 47 -6.89 -4.46 12.74
CA HIS A 47 -7.57 -4.54 14.04
C HIS A 47 -8.52 -3.37 14.35
N TYR A 48 -8.41 -2.24 13.63
CA TYR A 48 -9.21 -1.03 13.91
C TYR A 48 -10.45 -0.86 13.01
N CYS A 49 -10.81 -1.86 12.21
CA CYS A 49 -11.99 -1.81 11.33
C CYS A 49 -13.24 -2.53 11.89
N GLY A 50 -13.13 -3.12 13.10
CA GLY A 50 -14.26 -3.70 13.83
C GLY A 50 -14.45 -5.21 13.66
N ASP A 51 -13.46 -5.92 13.15
CA ASP A 51 -13.42 -7.39 13.10
C ASP A 51 -13.13 -8.00 14.47
N ASN A 52 -13.35 -9.32 14.60
CA ASN A 52 -12.96 -10.09 15.77
C ASN A 52 -11.43 -10.07 15.95
N PRO A 53 -10.90 -9.61 17.11
CA PRO A 53 -9.46 -9.51 17.35
C PRO A 53 -8.71 -10.85 17.20
N GLU A 54 -9.33 -11.98 17.56
CA GLU A 54 -8.70 -13.30 17.44
C GLU A 54 -8.54 -13.71 15.96
N HIS A 55 -9.52 -13.37 15.10
CA HIS A 55 -9.41 -13.59 13.66
C HIS A 55 -8.27 -12.77 13.06
N VAL A 56 -8.21 -11.48 13.40
CA VAL A 56 -7.12 -10.59 12.94
C VAL A 56 -5.76 -11.10 13.38
N LYS A 57 -5.63 -11.52 14.65
CA LYS A 57 -4.39 -12.09 15.21
C LYS A 57 -3.96 -13.35 14.47
N ALA A 58 -4.90 -14.26 14.19
CA ALA A 58 -4.63 -15.49 13.43
C ALA A 58 -4.14 -15.17 12.00
N ASN A 59 -4.80 -14.23 11.32
CA ASN A 59 -4.42 -13.78 9.99
C ASN A 59 -3.03 -13.11 9.98
N LEU A 60 -2.72 -12.26 10.96
CA LEU A 60 -1.39 -11.66 11.10
C LEU A 60 -0.29 -12.69 11.39
N ASN A 61 -0.60 -13.72 12.18
CA ASN A 61 0.33 -14.83 12.40
C ASN A 61 0.63 -15.61 11.11
N PHE A 62 -0.35 -15.75 10.23
CA PHE A 62 -0.15 -16.34 8.91
C PHE A 62 0.81 -15.47 8.06
N VAL A 63 0.64 -14.12 8.06
CA VAL A 63 1.56 -13.21 7.36
C VAL A 63 2.99 -13.36 7.89
N LYS A 64 3.16 -13.42 9.21
CA LYS A 64 4.47 -13.66 9.84
C LYS A 64 5.09 -15.00 9.41
N ALA A 65 4.29 -16.07 9.39
CA ALA A 65 4.75 -17.37 8.92
C ALA A 65 5.15 -17.37 7.44
N PHE A 66 4.37 -16.66 6.60
CA PHE A 66 4.70 -16.47 5.18
C PHE A 66 6.06 -15.79 5.02
N LEU A 67 6.31 -14.69 5.72
CA LEU A 67 7.58 -13.95 5.69
C LEU A 67 8.75 -14.84 6.14
N LYS A 68 8.61 -15.59 7.22
CA LYS A 68 9.64 -16.55 7.69
C LYS A 68 9.98 -17.63 6.65
N ASN A 69 8.95 -18.18 5.99
CA ASN A 69 9.14 -19.24 4.99
C ASN A 69 9.74 -18.71 3.68
N ALA A 70 9.50 -17.46 3.34
CA ALA A 70 10.06 -16.79 2.16
C ALA A 70 11.58 -16.55 2.27
N LYS A 71 12.23 -17.00 3.34
CA LYS A 71 13.63 -16.72 3.73
C LYS A 71 13.91 -15.26 4.06
N ALA A 72 12.88 -14.46 4.13
CA ALA A 72 12.97 -13.01 4.26
C ALA A 72 13.41 -12.58 5.65
N ILE A 73 13.42 -13.43 6.68
CA ILE A 73 13.67 -12.93 8.03
C ILE A 73 14.35 -13.99 8.91
N GLN A 74 15.66 -13.86 9.09
CA GLN A 74 16.44 -14.59 10.10
C GLN A 74 17.00 -13.66 11.21
N THR A 75 16.40 -12.47 11.39
CA THR A 75 16.82 -11.48 12.40
C THR A 75 15.96 -11.55 13.66
N GLU A 76 16.44 -10.97 14.76
CA GLU A 76 15.72 -10.89 16.05
C GLU A 76 14.36 -10.16 15.90
N HIS A 77 14.20 -9.33 14.87
CA HIS A 77 12.97 -8.58 14.58
C HIS A 77 12.07 -9.25 13.52
N ALA A 78 12.32 -10.49 13.19
CA ALA A 78 11.60 -11.30 12.18
C ALA A 78 10.06 -11.31 12.30
N ASP A 79 9.53 -10.85 13.41
CA ASP A 79 8.11 -10.89 13.75
C ASP A 79 7.46 -9.50 13.85
N VAL A 80 8.21 -8.41 13.58
CA VAL A 80 7.70 -7.05 13.74
C VAL A 80 6.99 -6.60 12.48
N LEU A 81 5.65 -6.66 12.51
CA LEU A 81 4.81 -6.01 11.51
C LEU A 81 4.50 -4.59 11.98
N VAL A 82 4.98 -3.60 11.26
CA VAL A 82 4.69 -2.18 11.53
C VAL A 82 3.45 -1.79 10.76
N ILE A 83 2.31 -1.73 11.43
CA ILE A 83 1.00 -1.42 10.85
C ILE A 83 0.46 -0.14 11.49
N PRO A 84 0.60 1.02 10.86
CA PRO A 84 0.14 2.29 11.42
C PRO A 84 -1.40 2.38 11.43
N ARG A 85 -1.93 3.17 12.34
CA ARG A 85 -3.33 3.59 12.33
C ARG A 85 -3.49 4.79 11.42
N GLN A 86 -3.86 4.49 10.18
CA GLN A 86 -4.01 5.44 9.10
C GLN A 86 -5.29 6.28 9.25
N THR A 87 -5.18 7.58 9.00
CA THR A 87 -6.28 8.55 9.10
C THR A 87 -6.51 9.35 7.81
N HIS A 88 -5.86 8.94 6.71
CA HIS A 88 -5.81 9.65 5.43
C HIS A 88 -5.09 11.00 5.54
N SER A 89 -4.11 11.06 6.44
CA SER A 89 -3.19 12.19 6.60
C SER A 89 -2.06 12.15 5.55
N THR A 90 -1.06 12.99 5.75
CA THR A 90 0.21 12.95 5.00
C THR A 90 1.40 12.78 5.93
N ASN A 91 1.16 12.24 7.12
CA ASN A 91 2.19 12.03 8.12
C ASN A 91 3.06 10.84 7.76
N VAL A 92 4.37 11.08 7.67
CA VAL A 92 5.41 10.08 7.41
C VAL A 92 6.19 9.84 8.70
N ARG A 93 6.30 8.57 9.12
CA ARG A 93 7.06 8.19 10.32
C ARG A 93 8.30 7.39 9.95
N ILE A 94 9.45 7.78 10.50
CA ILE A 94 10.67 6.97 10.43
C ILE A 94 10.64 5.97 11.58
N ILE A 95 10.85 4.70 11.27
CA ILE A 95 10.93 3.60 12.22
C ILE A 95 12.41 3.35 12.48
N ALA A 96 12.86 3.74 13.67
CA ALA A 96 14.25 3.62 14.13
C ALA A 96 14.44 2.52 15.17
N ASP A 97 13.35 1.97 15.72
CA ASP A 97 13.28 0.86 16.67
C ASP A 97 11.87 0.26 16.62
N VAL A 98 11.56 -0.74 17.45
CA VAL A 98 10.21 -1.29 17.59
C VAL A 98 9.26 -0.19 18.07
N PRO A 99 8.32 0.26 17.22
CA PRO A 99 7.47 1.38 17.56
C PRO A 99 6.40 0.99 18.59
N THR A 100 6.05 1.93 19.46
CA THR A 100 4.88 1.83 20.32
C THR A 100 3.60 2.07 19.52
N GLU A 101 2.45 1.68 20.07
CA GLU A 101 1.15 1.96 19.44
C GLU A 101 0.88 3.45 19.25
N ASP A 102 1.29 4.29 20.23
CA ASP A 102 1.12 5.74 20.18
C ASP A 102 1.94 6.38 19.05
N GLU A 103 3.13 5.87 18.79
CA GLU A 103 3.97 6.34 17.69
C GLU A 103 3.42 6.04 16.30
N LEU A 104 2.51 5.10 16.20
CA LEU A 104 1.86 4.69 14.95
C LEU A 104 0.46 5.32 14.76
N GLN A 105 0.00 6.19 15.69
CA GLN A 105 -1.27 6.90 15.53
C GLN A 105 -1.13 8.04 14.51
N ASP A 106 -2.17 8.22 13.68
CA ASP A 106 -2.23 9.27 12.66
C ASP A 106 -1.02 9.27 11.71
N VAL A 107 -0.61 8.07 11.26
CA VAL A 107 0.50 7.84 10.36
C VAL A 107 0.00 7.13 9.11
N ASP A 108 0.30 7.69 7.93
CA ASP A 108 -0.12 7.14 6.65
C ASP A 108 1.06 6.67 5.77
N ALA A 109 2.30 6.93 6.19
CA ALA A 109 3.48 6.35 5.58
C ALA A 109 4.55 6.04 6.63
N VAL A 110 5.27 4.95 6.44
CA VAL A 110 6.36 4.50 7.30
C VAL A 110 7.61 4.22 6.49
N VAL A 111 8.79 4.59 7.02
CA VAL A 111 10.09 4.47 6.37
C VAL A 111 11.08 3.84 7.33
N THR A 112 11.95 2.94 6.86
CA THR A 112 13.06 2.42 7.67
C THR A 112 14.24 1.96 6.80
N HIS A 113 15.43 1.94 7.40
CA HIS A 113 16.62 1.24 6.89
C HIS A 113 16.93 -0.02 7.71
N LEU A 114 16.13 -0.30 8.72
CA LEU A 114 16.35 -1.44 9.60
C LEU A 114 15.89 -2.73 8.93
N LYS A 115 16.71 -3.75 9.07
CA LYS A 115 16.41 -5.10 8.59
C LYS A 115 15.48 -5.84 9.54
N GLY A 116 14.68 -6.73 8.98
CA GLY A 116 13.75 -7.56 9.75
C GLY A 116 12.39 -6.91 10.06
N PHE A 117 12.24 -5.61 9.86
CA PHE A 117 10.95 -4.94 9.99
C PHE A 117 10.12 -5.09 8.71
N CYS A 118 8.87 -5.50 8.84
CA CYS A 118 7.91 -5.46 7.75
C CYS A 118 7.03 -4.22 7.87
N LEU A 119 7.27 -3.23 7.03
CA LEU A 119 6.45 -2.03 6.95
C LEU A 119 5.18 -2.34 6.17
N CYS A 120 4.02 -2.06 6.75
CA CYS A 120 2.73 -2.41 6.18
C CYS A 120 1.77 -1.23 6.14
N VAL A 121 0.87 -1.24 5.17
CA VAL A 121 -0.31 -0.37 5.12
C VAL A 121 -1.56 -1.19 4.84
N SER A 122 -2.70 -0.74 5.39
CA SER A 122 -4.00 -1.38 5.30
C SER A 122 -4.88 -0.61 4.33
N THR A 123 -5.41 -1.28 3.30
CA THR A 123 -6.22 -0.63 2.27
C THR A 123 -7.50 -1.41 1.95
N ALA A 124 -8.52 -0.69 1.49
CA ALA A 124 -9.66 -1.19 0.75
C ALA A 124 -10.10 -0.04 -0.17
N ASP A 125 -9.65 -0.05 -1.41
CA ASP A 125 -9.75 0.97 -2.46
C ASP A 125 -8.66 2.04 -2.47
N CYS A 126 -8.15 2.50 -1.31
CA CYS A 126 -6.99 3.40 -1.28
C CYS A 126 -5.75 2.73 -1.87
N VAL A 127 -4.82 3.53 -2.37
CA VAL A 127 -3.62 3.06 -3.08
C VAL A 127 -2.50 2.71 -2.09
N PRO A 128 -2.07 1.44 -1.97
CA PRO A 128 -0.84 1.12 -1.27
C PRO A 128 0.34 1.30 -2.21
N ILE A 129 1.42 1.95 -1.73
CA ILE A 129 2.64 2.13 -2.49
C ILE A 129 3.80 1.61 -1.65
N LEU A 130 4.57 0.67 -2.21
CA LEU A 130 5.72 0.06 -1.56
C LEU A 130 6.98 0.49 -2.31
N ILE A 131 7.94 1.04 -1.57
CA ILE A 131 9.12 1.71 -2.11
C ILE A 131 10.38 1.05 -1.55
N TYR A 132 11.37 0.83 -2.42
CA TYR A 132 12.68 0.34 -2.07
C TYR A 132 13.78 1.15 -2.74
N ASP A 133 14.78 1.54 -1.97
CA ASP A 133 16.06 2.08 -2.45
C ASP A 133 17.15 1.02 -2.25
N PRO A 134 17.59 0.31 -3.31
CA PRO A 134 18.61 -0.72 -3.21
C PRO A 134 20.02 -0.18 -2.92
N VAL A 135 20.27 1.10 -3.18
CA VAL A 135 21.58 1.74 -2.95
C VAL A 135 21.74 2.11 -1.48
N LYS A 136 20.70 2.69 -0.88
CA LYS A 136 20.71 3.12 0.53
C LYS A 136 20.17 2.06 1.48
N GLN A 137 19.61 0.98 0.94
CA GLN A 137 18.94 -0.07 1.73
C GLN A 137 17.86 0.53 2.63
N VAL A 138 16.89 1.22 2.01
CA VAL A 138 15.76 1.87 2.70
C VAL A 138 14.46 1.39 2.06
N ILE A 139 13.48 1.09 2.89
CA ILE A 139 12.13 0.71 2.46
C ILE A 139 11.10 1.68 3.00
N ALA A 140 9.98 1.80 2.28
CA ALA A 140 8.80 2.54 2.75
C ALA A 140 7.50 1.86 2.32
N ALA A 141 6.46 2.02 3.15
CA ALA A 141 5.09 1.66 2.84
C ALA A 141 4.19 2.88 3.01
N VAL A 142 3.39 3.20 1.99
CA VAL A 142 2.58 4.42 1.90
C VAL A 142 1.12 4.06 1.66
N HIS A 143 0.22 4.63 2.47
CA HIS A 143 -1.22 4.62 2.24
C HIS A 143 -1.64 5.92 1.56
N ALA A 144 -1.92 5.86 0.27
CA ALA A 144 -2.34 7.00 -0.53
C ALA A 144 -3.85 6.91 -0.86
N GLY A 145 -4.71 7.25 0.10
CA GLY A 145 -6.10 7.61 -0.18
C GLY A 145 -6.16 8.93 -0.95
N TRP A 146 -7.33 9.33 -1.46
CA TRP A 146 -7.42 10.54 -2.27
C TRP A 146 -6.91 11.80 -1.55
N ARG A 147 -7.17 11.94 -0.24
CA ARG A 147 -6.65 13.07 0.57
C ARG A 147 -5.13 13.03 0.69
N GLY A 148 -4.56 11.86 0.96
CA GLY A 148 -3.11 11.67 0.99
C GLY A 148 -2.46 11.96 -0.36
N THR A 149 -3.11 11.53 -1.45
CA THR A 149 -2.65 11.80 -2.82
C THR A 149 -2.66 13.29 -3.13
N VAL A 150 -3.77 14.01 -2.85
CA VAL A 150 -3.85 15.48 -2.97
C VAL A 150 -2.77 16.16 -2.12
N GLY A 151 -2.58 15.69 -0.88
CA GLY A 151 -1.59 16.22 0.06
C GLY A 151 -0.15 15.79 -0.22
N ARG A 152 0.11 15.11 -1.36
CA ARG A 152 1.46 14.73 -1.84
C ARG A 152 2.20 13.76 -0.92
N ILE A 153 1.53 12.77 -0.35
CA ILE A 153 2.13 11.84 0.60
C ILE A 153 3.31 11.04 0.01
N VAL A 154 3.26 10.70 -1.29
CA VAL A 154 4.37 9.99 -1.97
C VAL A 154 5.61 10.88 -2.05
N GLU A 155 5.44 12.14 -2.47
CA GLU A 155 6.51 13.14 -2.53
C GLU A 155 7.13 13.34 -1.15
N LYS A 156 6.30 13.57 -0.11
CA LYS A 156 6.77 13.72 1.28
C LYS A 156 7.52 12.49 1.79
N THR A 157 7.11 11.29 1.37
CA THR A 157 7.83 10.06 1.72
C THR A 157 9.19 10.02 1.06
N LEU A 158 9.29 10.33 -0.23
CA LEU A 158 10.56 10.38 -0.96
C LEU A 158 11.48 11.49 -0.44
N GLU A 159 10.92 12.65 -0.08
CA GLU A 159 11.66 13.73 0.57
C GLU A 159 12.22 13.30 1.93
N THR A 160 11.44 12.57 2.73
CA THR A 160 11.87 11.99 4.01
C THR A 160 13.01 10.98 3.78
N MET A 161 12.88 10.09 2.81
CA MET A 161 13.93 9.13 2.44
C MET A 161 15.21 9.85 1.97
N LYS A 162 15.07 10.91 1.18
CA LYS A 162 16.20 11.73 0.72
C LYS A 162 16.89 12.46 1.86
N LEU A 163 16.11 13.11 2.72
CA LEU A 163 16.64 13.93 3.82
C LEU A 163 17.39 13.08 4.86
N HIS A 164 16.87 11.92 5.21
CA HIS A 164 17.40 11.11 6.31
C HIS A 164 18.39 10.05 5.86
N TYR A 165 18.28 9.56 4.61
CA TYR A 165 19.09 8.44 4.13
C TYR A 165 19.87 8.77 2.83
N GLY A 166 19.62 9.92 2.23
CA GLY A 166 20.27 10.33 0.98
C GLY A 166 19.77 9.53 -0.23
N THR A 167 18.53 9.03 -0.19
CA THR A 167 17.87 8.36 -1.32
C THR A 167 17.75 9.31 -2.51
N GLU A 168 18.12 8.86 -3.69
CA GLU A 168 17.89 9.57 -4.95
C GLU A 168 16.82 8.84 -5.76
N GLY A 169 15.87 9.59 -6.36
CA GLY A 169 14.74 9.00 -7.07
C GLY A 169 15.13 8.02 -8.18
N LYS A 170 16.23 8.29 -8.90
CA LYS A 170 16.73 7.38 -9.96
C LYS A 170 17.07 5.97 -9.48
N ASP A 171 17.39 5.82 -8.17
CA ASP A 171 17.77 4.56 -7.56
C ASP A 171 16.55 3.81 -6.97
N VAL A 172 15.40 4.49 -6.87
CA VAL A 172 14.17 3.96 -6.27
C VAL A 172 13.46 2.99 -7.20
N VAL A 173 12.93 1.92 -6.60
CA VAL A 173 11.97 0.97 -7.20
C VAL A 173 10.68 1.05 -6.42
N ALA A 174 9.53 1.12 -7.09
CA ALA A 174 8.24 1.29 -6.46
C ALA A 174 7.15 0.39 -7.06
N CYS A 175 6.24 -0.07 -6.20
CA CYS A 175 5.05 -0.83 -6.58
C CYS A 175 3.80 -0.05 -6.16
N ILE A 176 2.87 0.13 -7.08
CA ILE A 176 1.51 0.62 -6.82
C ILE A 176 0.60 -0.60 -6.80
N GLY A 177 0.05 -0.91 -5.62
CA GLY A 177 -0.69 -2.15 -5.40
C GLY A 177 -2.17 -2.10 -5.76
N PRO A 178 -2.91 -3.21 -5.51
CA PRO A 178 -4.34 -3.30 -5.79
C PRO A 178 -5.13 -2.19 -5.08
N SER A 179 -5.95 -1.47 -5.84
CA SER A 179 -6.74 -0.34 -5.36
C SER A 179 -7.84 -0.01 -6.37
N ILE A 180 -8.67 0.99 -6.11
CA ILE A 180 -9.77 1.34 -6.99
C ILE A 180 -9.26 1.99 -8.30
N SER A 181 -9.78 1.54 -9.44
CA SER A 181 -9.40 2.07 -10.77
C SER A 181 -10.17 3.35 -11.13
N LEU A 182 -9.68 4.07 -12.15
CA LEU A 182 -10.36 5.21 -12.75
C LEU A 182 -11.85 4.94 -13.04
N GLU A 183 -12.15 3.80 -13.66
CA GLU A 183 -13.53 3.45 -14.06
C GLU A 183 -14.47 3.27 -12.88
N SER A 184 -13.91 2.95 -11.71
CA SER A 184 -14.69 2.64 -10.50
C SER A 184 -14.66 3.74 -9.45
N PHE A 185 -13.72 4.70 -9.55
CA PHE A 185 -13.56 5.77 -8.57
C PHE A 185 -14.32 7.04 -8.97
N GLU A 186 -15.65 6.96 -8.93
CA GLU A 186 -16.54 8.12 -9.06
C GLU A 186 -16.36 9.05 -7.86
N VAL A 187 -16.30 10.35 -8.11
CA VAL A 187 -16.10 11.41 -7.11
C VAL A 187 -17.06 12.59 -7.34
N GLY A 188 -17.27 13.38 -6.28
CA GLY A 188 -17.98 14.67 -6.37
C GLY A 188 -17.07 15.76 -6.93
N ASP A 189 -17.70 16.89 -7.31
CA ASP A 189 -17.00 18.04 -7.87
C ASP A 189 -15.98 18.63 -6.86
N GLU A 190 -16.24 18.52 -5.56
CA GLU A 190 -15.35 18.98 -4.49
C GLU A 190 -14.02 18.20 -4.44
N VAL A 191 -14.06 16.89 -4.74
CA VAL A 191 -12.84 16.08 -4.81
C VAL A 191 -12.06 16.39 -6.08
N TYR A 192 -12.75 16.55 -7.21
CA TYR A 192 -12.13 16.98 -8.47
C TYR A 192 -11.43 18.34 -8.29
N ALA A 193 -12.11 19.34 -7.74
CA ALA A 193 -11.56 20.66 -7.48
C ALA A 193 -10.33 20.62 -6.58
N SER A 194 -10.32 19.74 -5.56
CA SER A 194 -9.18 19.58 -4.66
C SER A 194 -7.91 19.12 -5.41
N PHE A 195 -8.02 18.23 -6.42
CA PHE A 195 -6.90 17.81 -7.25
C PHE A 195 -6.45 18.93 -8.21
N GLU A 196 -7.39 19.64 -8.81
CA GLU A 196 -7.11 20.75 -9.71
C GLU A 196 -6.37 21.89 -8.98
N GLU A 197 -6.87 22.30 -7.80
CA GLU A 197 -6.25 23.32 -6.94
C GLU A 197 -4.86 22.90 -6.44
N ALA A 198 -4.65 21.59 -6.20
CA ALA A 198 -3.34 21.04 -5.84
C ALA A 198 -2.37 20.93 -7.04
N GLY A 199 -2.78 21.39 -8.23
CA GLY A 199 -1.93 21.46 -9.42
C GLY A 199 -1.66 20.12 -10.10
N PHE A 200 -2.58 19.14 -9.97
CA PHE A 200 -2.49 17.92 -10.77
C PHE A 200 -2.90 18.19 -12.22
N ASP A 201 -2.25 17.51 -13.16
CA ASP A 201 -2.67 17.51 -14.56
C ASP A 201 -3.96 16.69 -14.71
N MET A 202 -5.10 17.36 -14.61
CA MET A 202 -6.42 16.74 -14.67
C MET A 202 -6.69 16.05 -16.01
N SER A 203 -6.02 16.46 -17.10
CA SER A 203 -6.16 15.79 -18.40
C SER A 203 -5.63 14.35 -18.37
N ARG A 204 -4.72 14.04 -17.45
CA ARG A 204 -4.10 12.71 -17.28
C ARG A 204 -4.81 11.83 -16.26
N ILE A 205 -5.37 12.44 -15.21
CA ILE A 205 -5.89 11.70 -14.05
C ILE A 205 -7.40 11.75 -13.92
N ALA A 206 -8.12 12.55 -14.72
CA ALA A 206 -9.56 12.69 -14.59
C ALA A 206 -10.30 12.33 -15.89
N LYS A 207 -11.47 11.75 -15.73
CA LYS A 207 -12.40 11.48 -16.82
C LYS A 207 -13.82 11.83 -16.39
N LYS A 208 -14.55 12.57 -17.26
CA LYS A 208 -15.97 12.87 -17.06
C LYS A 208 -16.81 11.79 -17.74
N TYR A 209 -17.61 11.10 -16.94
CA TYR A 209 -18.77 10.32 -17.41
C TYR A 209 -20.04 11.10 -17.04
N GLU A 210 -21.01 10.52 -16.34
CA GLU A 210 -22.07 11.30 -15.69
C GLU A 210 -21.51 12.18 -14.57
N LYS A 211 -20.60 11.62 -13.79
CA LYS A 211 -19.80 12.31 -12.77
C LYS A 211 -18.32 12.23 -13.08
N TRP A 212 -17.51 12.89 -12.27
CA TRP A 212 -16.07 12.80 -12.37
C TRP A 212 -15.57 11.45 -11.85
N HIS A 213 -14.55 10.94 -12.50
CA HIS A 213 -13.76 9.79 -12.06
C HIS A 213 -12.29 10.18 -12.05
N LEU A 214 -11.55 9.67 -11.06
CA LEU A 214 -10.14 9.98 -10.88
C LEU A 214 -9.27 8.73 -10.92
N ASP A 215 -8.12 8.84 -11.57
CA ASP A 215 -7.08 7.84 -11.61
C ASP A 215 -6.04 8.08 -10.51
N LEU A 216 -6.24 7.42 -9.35
CA LEU A 216 -5.29 7.52 -8.25
C LEU A 216 -3.99 6.76 -8.54
N TRP A 217 -4.00 5.77 -9.43
CA TRP A 217 -2.78 5.08 -9.83
C TRP A 217 -1.86 6.02 -10.59
N GLU A 218 -2.39 6.69 -11.62
CA GLU A 218 -1.62 7.66 -12.39
C GLU A 218 -1.25 8.88 -11.56
N ALA A 219 -2.14 9.39 -10.70
CA ALA A 219 -1.85 10.52 -9.83
C ALA A 219 -0.64 10.26 -8.90
N ASN A 220 -0.55 9.07 -8.31
CA ASN A 220 0.59 8.68 -7.47
C ASN A 220 1.83 8.32 -8.30
N ARG A 221 1.66 7.71 -9.47
CA ARG A 221 2.75 7.45 -10.41
C ARG A 221 3.43 8.76 -10.86
N LEU A 222 2.65 9.80 -11.10
CA LEU A 222 3.15 11.13 -11.44
C LEU A 222 4.00 11.74 -10.33
N GLN A 223 3.62 11.54 -9.06
CA GLN A 223 4.43 11.99 -7.92
C GLN A 223 5.78 11.27 -7.87
N LEU A 224 5.81 9.94 -8.12
CA LEU A 224 7.07 9.18 -8.23
C LEU A 224 7.97 9.76 -9.35
N LEU A 225 7.40 9.97 -10.53
CA LEU A 225 8.13 10.52 -11.67
C LEU A 225 8.66 11.94 -11.41
N ALA A 226 7.89 12.80 -10.74
CA ALA A 226 8.30 14.16 -10.38
C ALA A 226 9.52 14.17 -9.45
N HIS A 227 9.73 13.09 -8.68
CA HIS A 227 10.92 12.89 -7.84
C HIS A 227 12.03 12.08 -8.53
N ASN A 228 12.00 12.01 -9.86
CA ASN A 228 12.99 11.32 -10.71
C ASN A 228 13.06 9.80 -10.53
N VAL A 229 11.99 9.15 -10.05
CA VAL A 229 11.87 7.69 -10.13
C VAL A 229 11.71 7.32 -11.60
N LEU A 230 12.55 6.40 -12.09
CA LEU A 230 12.53 6.01 -13.50
C LEU A 230 11.24 5.27 -13.85
N PRO A 231 10.62 5.51 -15.00
CA PRO A 231 9.37 4.85 -15.40
C PRO A 231 9.44 3.32 -15.36
N GLU A 232 10.57 2.75 -15.75
CA GLU A 232 10.85 1.32 -15.74
C GLU A 232 11.00 0.72 -14.33
N ASN A 233 11.22 1.58 -13.33
CA ASN A 233 11.30 1.20 -11.91
C ASN A 233 9.96 1.31 -11.18
N ILE A 234 8.85 1.54 -11.90
CA ILE A 234 7.51 1.64 -11.31
C ILE A 234 6.63 0.53 -11.87
N GLU A 235 6.20 -0.40 -11.02
CA GLU A 235 5.19 -1.40 -11.33
C GLU A 235 3.82 -0.95 -10.81
N VAL A 236 2.81 -0.95 -11.68
CA VAL A 236 1.41 -0.76 -11.30
C VAL A 236 0.72 -2.11 -11.43
N ALA A 237 0.16 -2.61 -10.32
CA ALA A 237 -0.53 -3.91 -10.32
C ALA A 237 -1.73 -3.94 -11.28
N SER A 238 -2.35 -2.78 -11.54
CA SER A 238 -3.51 -2.61 -12.42
C SER A 238 -4.68 -3.55 -12.06
N ILE A 239 -4.89 -3.78 -10.76
CA ILE A 239 -5.96 -4.61 -10.22
C ILE A 239 -6.93 -3.70 -9.47
N CYS A 240 -8.17 -3.61 -9.99
CA CYS A 240 -9.23 -2.82 -9.36
C CYS A 240 -9.90 -3.62 -8.23
N THR A 241 -9.77 -3.17 -6.99
CA THR A 241 -10.38 -3.82 -5.81
C THR A 241 -11.90 -3.83 -5.87
N TYR A 242 -12.52 -2.78 -6.44
CA TYR A 242 -13.97 -2.69 -6.63
C TYR A 242 -14.49 -3.70 -7.66
N GLN A 243 -13.75 -3.92 -8.76
CA GLN A 243 -14.13 -4.88 -9.80
C GLN A 243 -13.81 -6.33 -9.41
N HIS A 244 -12.73 -6.52 -8.63
CA HIS A 244 -12.27 -7.83 -8.16
C HIS A 244 -12.60 -8.05 -6.67
N GLN A 245 -13.84 -7.75 -6.27
CA GLN A 245 -14.30 -7.89 -4.89
C GLN A 245 -14.25 -9.33 -4.36
N GLU A 246 -14.23 -10.31 -5.27
CA GLU A 246 -14.10 -11.73 -4.90
C GLU A 246 -12.70 -12.03 -4.35
N ASP A 247 -11.69 -11.27 -4.81
CA ASP A 247 -10.29 -11.49 -4.47
C ASP A 247 -9.73 -10.44 -3.50
N PHE A 248 -10.33 -9.24 -3.44
CA PHE A 248 -9.85 -8.13 -2.64
C PHE A 248 -10.97 -7.44 -1.86
N PHE A 249 -10.65 -6.87 -0.71
CA PHE A 249 -11.57 -6.01 0.01
C PHE A 249 -11.72 -4.66 -0.68
N SER A 250 -12.97 -4.18 -0.76
CA SER A 250 -13.32 -2.86 -1.28
C SER A 250 -14.32 -2.19 -0.35
N ALA A 251 -13.94 -1.06 0.24
CA ALA A 251 -14.81 -0.29 1.11
C ALA A 251 -15.98 0.36 0.35
N ARG A 252 -15.77 0.71 -0.93
CA ARG A 252 -16.80 1.22 -1.83
C ARG A 252 -17.89 0.18 -2.09
N ARG A 253 -17.52 -1.11 -2.11
CA ARG A 253 -18.43 -2.25 -2.35
C ARG A 253 -19.08 -2.77 -1.07
N LEU A 254 -18.27 -2.97 -0.03
CA LEU A 254 -18.65 -3.68 1.18
C LEU A 254 -18.99 -2.75 2.34
N GLY A 255 -18.76 -1.45 2.17
CA GLY A 255 -18.90 -0.45 3.23
C GLY A 255 -17.63 -0.31 4.08
N ILE A 256 -17.61 0.75 4.89
CA ILE A 256 -16.44 1.13 5.71
C ILE A 256 -16.13 0.07 6.80
N LYS A 257 -17.16 -0.64 7.27
CA LYS A 257 -17.02 -1.75 8.23
C LYS A 257 -16.80 -3.08 7.48
N SER A 258 -15.67 -3.20 6.83
CA SER A 258 -15.26 -4.39 6.08
C SER A 258 -13.76 -4.64 6.25
N GLY A 259 -13.28 -5.79 5.76
CA GLY A 259 -11.87 -6.15 5.84
C GLY A 259 -10.96 -5.20 5.04
N ARG A 260 -9.66 -5.34 5.29
CA ARG A 260 -8.59 -4.58 4.61
C ARG A 260 -7.56 -5.54 4.04
N ILE A 261 -7.05 -5.17 2.88
CA ILE A 261 -5.83 -5.72 2.27
C ILE A 261 -4.66 -5.21 3.10
N LEU A 262 -3.72 -6.08 3.44
CA LEU A 262 -2.44 -5.69 4.00
C LEU A 262 -1.38 -5.72 2.89
N SER A 263 -0.78 -4.57 2.61
CA SER A 263 0.35 -4.48 1.68
C SER A 263 1.61 -4.18 2.47
N GLY A 264 2.66 -4.97 2.26
CA GLY A 264 3.87 -4.90 3.06
C GLY A 264 5.15 -5.05 2.26
N ILE A 265 6.20 -4.44 2.79
CA ILE A 265 7.58 -4.57 2.32
C ILE A 265 8.50 -4.84 3.50
N CYS A 266 9.37 -5.81 3.35
CA CYS A 266 10.35 -6.21 4.35
C CYS A 266 11.72 -6.34 3.71
N MET A 267 12.75 -5.91 4.43
CA MET A 267 14.16 -6.04 4.05
C MET A 267 14.90 -6.96 5.02
N GLU A 268 15.64 -7.91 4.46
CA GLU A 268 16.55 -8.82 5.20
C GLU A 268 17.89 -8.18 5.54
#